data_2804e68d5deca313ec10a24ac4a32b7c
#
_entry.id   2804e68d5deca313ec10a24ac4a32b7c
#
_cell.length_a   1.000
_cell.length_b   1.000
_cell.length_c   1.000
_cell.angle_alpha   90.00
_cell.angle_beta   90.00
_cell.angle_gamma   90.00
#
_symmetry.space_group_name_H-M   'P 1'
#
loop_
_entity.id
_entity.type
_entity.pdbx_description
1 polymer ?
#
loop_
_entity_poly.entity_id
_entity_poly.type
_entity_poly.pdbx_seq_one_letter_code
_entity_poly.pdbx_strand_id
1 'polypeptide(L)'
;YTESRMSSLASQLLDGIDEGTVDFELNYSGELKEPKVLPARFPNLLVNGAEGIAVGMATSMAPYNLAEATEAVKFTLKNKDATPSKYMKIVKAPDFPTGGLIVEGPGIKDAMFKGRGSIKMRAVADVEELGKNRSAIVVKELPYQASIDRIMEKIATLVQEKKLTGVSDLRNESSDRNGVRLVIELKRDAVPQVVLNALF
;
A
#
# COMPACT_ATOMS: atom_id res chain seq x y z
N TYR A 1 -7.10 6.39 24.98
CA TYR A 1 -6.85 7.72 24.35
C TYR A 1 -6.18 8.72 25.31
N THR A 2 -5.68 8.26 26.45
CA THR A 2 -5.06 9.13 27.47
C THR A 2 -3.53 9.24 27.32
N GLU A 3 -2.91 8.33 26.59
CA GLU A 3 -1.48 8.36 26.30
C GLU A 3 -1.22 8.14 24.80
N SER A 4 -0.26 8.89 24.26
CA SER A 4 0.31 8.65 22.95
C SER A 4 1.83 8.65 23.05
N ARG A 5 2.49 7.78 22.29
CA ARG A 5 3.95 7.69 22.25
C ARG A 5 4.41 7.59 20.79
N MET A 6 5.54 8.20 20.49
CA MET A 6 6.17 8.00 19.20
C MET A 6 6.66 6.56 19.04
N SER A 7 6.49 6.00 17.86
CA SER A 7 7.15 4.76 17.49
C SER A 7 8.67 4.96 17.40
N SER A 8 9.43 3.88 17.53
CA SER A 8 10.89 3.93 17.37
C SER A 8 11.33 4.44 16.00
N LEU A 9 10.53 4.15 14.96
CA LEU A 9 10.79 4.66 13.61
C LEU A 9 10.53 6.16 13.52
N ALA A 10 9.46 6.66 14.14
CA ALA A 10 9.16 8.10 14.17
C ALA A 10 10.26 8.91 14.87
N SER A 11 10.91 8.34 15.91
CA SER A 11 12.05 8.97 16.60
C SER A 11 13.23 9.24 15.65
N GLN A 12 13.41 8.43 14.61
CA GLN A 12 14.47 8.62 13.61
C GLN A 12 14.24 9.87 12.73
N LEU A 13 13.02 10.39 12.69
CA LEU A 13 12.71 11.63 11.96
C LEU A 13 13.18 12.87 12.74
N LEU A 14 13.34 12.75 14.06
CA LEU A 14 13.75 13.82 14.95
C LEU A 14 15.23 13.77 15.31
N ASP A 15 15.93 12.72 14.91
CA ASP A 15 17.34 12.54 15.28
C ASP A 15 18.20 13.68 14.74
N GLY A 16 18.99 14.31 15.65
CA GLY A 16 19.82 15.47 15.35
C GLY A 16 19.06 16.81 15.35
N ILE A 17 17.80 16.89 15.79
CA ILE A 17 17.01 18.13 15.79
C ILE A 17 17.63 19.22 16.68
N ASP A 18 18.30 18.83 17.77
CA ASP A 18 18.96 19.75 18.71
C ASP A 18 20.37 20.18 18.26
N GLU A 19 20.85 19.69 17.13
CA GLU A 19 22.19 19.94 16.59
C GLU A 19 22.22 21.09 15.57
N GLY A 20 21.17 21.90 15.47
CA GLY A 20 21.05 23.00 14.52
C GLY A 20 20.93 22.57 13.06
N THR A 21 20.38 21.38 12.84
CA THR A 21 20.21 20.77 11.50
C THR A 21 19.03 21.35 10.71
N VAL A 22 18.08 21.99 11.40
CA VAL A 22 16.87 22.56 10.81
C VAL A 22 16.54 23.91 11.43
N ASP A 23 15.85 24.76 10.66
CA ASP A 23 15.33 26.02 11.13
C ASP A 23 14.06 25.86 11.95
N PHE A 24 13.89 26.75 12.93
CA PHE A 24 12.70 26.83 13.78
C PHE A 24 11.93 28.12 13.52
N GLU A 25 10.62 28.08 13.67
CA GLU A 25 9.73 29.24 13.64
C GLU A 25 8.74 29.19 14.81
N LEU A 26 8.02 30.28 15.04
CA LEU A 26 6.99 30.32 16.06
C LEU A 26 5.79 29.49 15.60
N ASN A 27 5.20 28.72 16.54
CA ASN A 27 3.97 28.00 16.29
C ASN A 27 2.78 28.96 16.09
N TYR A 28 1.61 28.42 15.78
CA TYR A 28 0.39 29.21 15.51
C TYR A 28 0.03 30.19 16.64
N SER A 29 0.21 29.81 17.93
CA SER A 29 -0.05 30.67 19.09
C SER A 29 1.07 31.71 19.34
N GLY A 30 2.22 31.56 18.75
CA GLY A 30 3.40 32.41 18.94
C GLY A 30 4.11 32.21 20.29
N GLU A 31 3.73 31.18 21.04
CA GLU A 31 4.28 30.91 22.40
C GLU A 31 5.46 29.96 22.38
N LEU A 32 5.47 29.02 21.43
CA LEU A 32 6.50 27.99 21.30
C LEU A 32 7.15 28.02 19.92
N LYS A 33 8.33 27.43 19.82
CA LYS A 33 9.01 27.23 18.53
C LYS A 33 8.76 25.81 18.03
N GLU A 34 8.55 25.69 16.75
CA GLU A 34 8.43 24.41 16.05
C GLU A 34 9.42 24.34 14.88
N PRO A 35 9.90 23.14 14.50
CA PRO A 35 10.80 23.02 13.36
C PRO A 35 10.02 23.21 12.06
N LYS A 36 10.59 23.96 11.10
CA LYS A 36 10.02 24.12 9.75
C LYS A 36 9.96 22.81 8.99
N VAL A 37 10.96 21.96 9.18
CA VAL A 37 11.06 20.61 8.61
C VAL A 37 11.73 19.69 9.63
N LEU A 38 11.51 18.40 9.51
CA LEU A 38 12.20 17.41 10.36
C LEU A 38 13.55 17.05 9.76
N PRO A 39 14.59 16.74 10.58
CA PRO A 39 15.90 16.30 10.09
C PRO A 39 15.85 15.06 9.22
N ALA A 40 15.02 14.08 9.58
CA ALA A 40 14.70 12.85 8.86
C ALA A 40 15.91 12.05 8.38
N ARG A 41 16.29 10.99 9.10
CA ARG A 41 17.42 10.11 8.72
C ARG A 41 17.18 9.29 7.45
N PHE A 42 15.95 9.20 6.98
CA PHE A 42 15.57 8.50 5.77
C PHE A 42 14.57 9.33 4.94
N PRO A 43 14.42 9.09 3.64
CA PRO A 43 13.56 9.88 2.76
C PRO A 43 12.07 9.55 3.01
N ASN A 44 11.54 10.00 4.15
CA ASN A 44 10.20 9.65 4.64
C ASN A 44 9.09 9.97 3.65
N LEU A 45 9.17 11.11 2.93
CA LEU A 45 8.16 11.48 1.93
C LEU A 45 8.05 10.43 0.81
N LEU A 46 9.17 9.85 0.39
CA LEU A 46 9.16 8.79 -0.63
C LEU A 46 8.74 7.45 -0.05
N VAL A 47 9.18 7.13 1.16
CA VAL A 47 8.93 5.82 1.78
C VAL A 47 7.47 5.66 2.21
N ASN A 48 6.91 6.67 2.87
CA ASN A 48 5.52 6.62 3.35
C ASN A 48 4.51 7.22 2.37
N GLY A 49 4.97 7.96 1.37
CA GLY A 49 4.09 8.74 0.51
C GLY A 49 3.43 9.90 1.27
N ALA A 50 2.43 10.50 0.66
CA ALA A 50 1.63 11.55 1.27
C ALA A 50 0.23 11.55 0.69
N GLU A 51 -0.78 11.66 1.55
CA GLU A 51 -2.17 11.80 1.14
C GLU A 51 -2.82 12.88 1.99
N GLY A 52 -3.53 13.79 1.33
CA GLY A 52 -4.23 14.85 2.04
C GLY A 52 -5.10 15.69 1.13
N ILE A 53 -6.14 16.25 1.73
CA ILE A 53 -7.10 17.14 1.08
C ILE A 53 -7.01 18.50 1.75
N ALA A 54 -6.70 19.53 0.97
CA ALA A 54 -6.68 20.92 1.38
C ALA A 54 -7.70 21.75 0.60
N VAL A 55 -7.83 23.02 0.97
CA VAL A 55 -8.68 23.93 0.20
C VAL A 55 -8.02 24.25 -1.14
N GLY A 56 -8.70 23.92 -2.23
CA GLY A 56 -8.23 24.18 -3.59
C GLY A 56 -7.20 23.19 -4.13
N MET A 57 -6.70 22.24 -3.33
CA MET A 57 -5.75 21.23 -3.80
C MET A 57 -5.84 19.93 -2.98
N ALA A 58 -5.37 18.85 -3.58
CA ALA A 58 -5.18 17.57 -2.90
C ALA A 58 -3.85 16.96 -3.34
N THR A 59 -3.25 16.14 -2.47
CA THR A 59 -2.08 15.34 -2.80
C THR A 59 -2.38 13.86 -2.60
N SER A 60 -1.84 13.02 -3.45
CA SER A 60 -1.87 11.57 -3.33
C SER A 60 -0.59 11.01 -3.94
N MET A 61 0.40 10.79 -3.08
CA MET A 61 1.70 10.25 -3.45
C MET A 61 1.83 8.84 -2.89
N ALA A 62 2.10 7.87 -3.76
CA ALA A 62 2.29 6.49 -3.37
C ALA A 62 3.57 6.31 -2.53
N PRO A 63 3.60 5.33 -1.61
CA PRO A 63 4.79 4.93 -0.88
C PRO A 63 5.73 4.10 -1.76
N TYR A 64 7.03 4.12 -1.44
CA TYR A 64 8.07 3.39 -2.15
C TYR A 64 8.94 2.59 -1.19
N ASN A 65 9.58 1.55 -1.68
CA ASN A 65 10.49 0.72 -0.89
C ASN A 65 11.68 1.52 -0.35
N LEU A 66 11.99 1.35 0.95
CA LEU A 66 13.05 2.11 1.64
C LEU A 66 14.41 1.90 0.98
N ALA A 67 14.76 0.68 0.60
CA ALA A 67 16.06 0.40 -0.02
C ALA A 67 16.15 1.04 -1.40
N GLU A 68 15.11 0.92 -2.23
CA GLU A 68 15.04 1.54 -3.56
C GLU A 68 15.06 3.08 -3.46
N ALA A 69 14.29 3.67 -2.55
CA ALA A 69 14.27 5.11 -2.32
C ALA A 69 15.64 5.63 -1.87
N THR A 70 16.30 4.94 -0.93
CA THR A 70 17.66 5.30 -0.46
C THR A 70 18.68 5.19 -1.60
N GLU A 71 18.60 4.16 -2.42
CA GLU A 71 19.52 4.00 -3.56
C GLU A 71 19.28 5.09 -4.63
N ALA A 72 18.02 5.49 -4.84
CA ALA A 72 17.70 6.62 -5.72
C ALA A 72 18.30 7.93 -5.20
N VAL A 73 18.25 8.20 -3.89
CA VAL A 73 18.89 9.36 -3.27
C VAL A 73 20.40 9.33 -3.49
N LYS A 74 21.07 8.21 -3.19
CA LYS A 74 22.51 8.04 -3.45
C LYS A 74 22.88 8.23 -4.91
N PHE A 75 22.05 7.73 -5.81
CA PHE A 75 22.22 7.89 -7.26
C PHE A 75 22.13 9.37 -7.65
N THR A 76 21.17 10.12 -7.12
CA THR A 76 20.98 11.55 -7.39
C THR A 76 22.19 12.38 -6.95
N LEU A 77 22.76 12.08 -5.79
CA LEU A 77 23.95 12.77 -5.29
C LEU A 77 25.16 12.64 -6.24
N LYS A 78 25.26 11.51 -6.95
CA LYS A 78 26.33 11.24 -7.90
C LYS A 78 26.00 11.69 -9.34
N ASN A 79 24.73 11.87 -9.66
CA ASN A 79 24.24 12.10 -11.03
C ASN A 79 23.15 13.18 -11.06
N LYS A 80 23.53 14.45 -10.90
CA LYS A 80 22.61 15.59 -10.81
C LYS A 80 21.68 15.76 -12.02
N ASP A 81 22.13 15.38 -13.22
CA ASP A 81 21.39 15.51 -14.48
C ASP A 81 20.80 14.18 -14.96
N ALA A 82 20.49 13.28 -14.05
CA ALA A 82 19.93 11.98 -14.40
C ALA A 82 18.49 12.10 -14.93
N THR A 83 18.19 11.40 -16.01
CA THR A 83 16.86 11.34 -16.60
C THR A 83 15.91 10.41 -15.79
N PRO A 84 14.58 10.63 -15.82
CA PRO A 84 13.61 9.76 -15.15
C PRO A 84 13.77 8.28 -15.47
N SER A 85 14.14 7.93 -16.73
CA SER A 85 14.37 6.55 -17.14
C SER A 85 15.47 5.83 -16.37
N LYS A 86 16.46 6.57 -15.84
CA LYS A 86 17.51 5.98 -15.00
C LYS A 86 17.01 5.64 -13.62
N TYR A 87 16.12 6.48 -13.07
CA TYR A 87 15.47 6.23 -11.76
C TYR A 87 14.53 5.02 -11.80
N MET A 88 13.81 4.79 -12.90
CA MET A 88 12.96 3.61 -13.05
C MET A 88 13.70 2.27 -13.02
N LYS A 89 15.03 2.28 -13.22
CA LYS A 89 15.85 1.07 -13.04
C LYS A 89 16.11 0.76 -11.57
N ILE A 90 16.03 1.78 -10.71
CA ILE A 90 16.24 1.68 -9.26
C ILE A 90 14.91 1.51 -8.56
N VAL A 91 13.97 2.42 -8.81
CA VAL A 91 12.61 2.41 -8.25
C VAL A 91 11.66 1.91 -9.33
N LYS A 92 11.20 0.67 -9.20
CA LYS A 92 10.44 -0.02 -10.25
C LYS A 92 8.97 0.33 -10.24
N ALA A 93 8.38 0.40 -9.05
CA ALA A 93 6.97 0.67 -8.81
C ALA A 93 6.75 1.10 -7.35
N PRO A 94 5.57 1.63 -6.98
CA PRO A 94 5.20 1.79 -5.57
C PRO A 94 5.30 0.50 -4.78
N ASP A 95 5.55 0.61 -3.48
CA ASP A 95 5.59 -0.49 -2.52
C ASP A 95 4.57 -0.21 -1.40
N PHE A 96 3.41 -0.84 -1.51
CA PHE A 96 2.30 -0.57 -0.59
C PHE A 96 2.40 -1.40 0.69
N PRO A 97 2.05 -0.84 1.87
CA PRO A 97 2.26 -1.49 3.16
C PRO A 97 1.38 -2.73 3.40
N THR A 98 0.31 -2.91 2.63
CA THR A 98 -0.62 -4.04 2.75
C THR A 98 -0.31 -5.19 1.80
N GLY A 99 0.80 -5.11 1.07
CA GLY A 99 1.19 -6.12 0.08
C GLY A 99 0.33 -6.08 -1.18
N GLY A 100 0.02 -7.25 -1.72
CA GLY A 100 -0.65 -7.40 -3.01
C GLY A 100 0.33 -7.44 -4.19
N LEU A 101 -0.21 -7.63 -5.38
CA LEU A 101 0.56 -7.71 -6.62
C LEU A 101 0.24 -6.51 -7.50
N ILE A 102 1.26 -5.80 -7.94
CA ILE A 102 1.12 -4.77 -8.96
C ILE A 102 1.13 -5.45 -10.34
N VAL A 103 0.10 -5.19 -11.13
CA VAL A 103 0.03 -5.69 -12.51
C VAL A 103 0.81 -4.75 -13.41
N GLU A 104 1.77 -5.30 -14.16
CA GLU A 104 2.56 -4.53 -15.11
C GLU A 104 1.66 -3.84 -16.14
N GLY A 105 1.96 -2.57 -16.40
CA GLY A 105 1.16 -1.78 -17.33
C GLY A 105 1.69 -0.35 -17.54
N PRO A 106 1.13 0.38 -18.50
CA PRO A 106 1.59 1.73 -18.82
C PRO A 106 1.40 2.73 -17.68
N GLY A 107 0.44 2.47 -16.77
CA GLY A 107 0.13 3.36 -15.65
C GLY A 107 1.30 3.57 -14.70
N ILE A 108 2.18 2.59 -14.52
CA ILE A 108 3.40 2.73 -13.69
C ILE A 108 4.33 3.77 -14.32
N LYS A 109 4.59 3.65 -15.63
CA LYS A 109 5.41 4.63 -16.37
C LYS A 109 4.78 6.01 -16.34
N ASP A 110 3.48 6.11 -16.57
CA ASP A 110 2.77 7.39 -16.53
C ASP A 110 2.86 8.05 -15.15
N ALA A 111 2.69 7.28 -14.07
CA ALA A 111 2.86 7.78 -12.71
C ALA A 111 4.27 8.33 -12.48
N MET A 112 5.31 7.61 -12.89
CA MET A 112 6.71 7.99 -12.69
C MET A 112 7.16 9.17 -13.57
N PHE A 113 6.69 9.25 -14.83
CA PHE A 113 7.13 10.30 -15.76
C PHE A 113 6.23 11.54 -15.77
N LYS A 114 4.93 11.36 -15.57
CA LYS A 114 3.92 12.43 -15.67
C LYS A 114 3.38 12.86 -14.31
N GLY A 115 3.76 12.16 -13.23
CA GLY A 115 3.22 12.36 -11.88
C GLY A 115 1.75 11.91 -11.73
N ARG A 116 1.17 11.25 -12.74
CA ARG A 116 -0.19 10.69 -12.71
C ARG A 116 -0.24 9.40 -13.49
N GLY A 117 -0.82 8.36 -12.88
CA GLY A 117 -0.99 7.07 -13.53
C GLY A 117 -1.99 6.19 -12.78
N SER A 118 -2.65 5.28 -13.49
CA SER A 118 -3.53 4.28 -12.90
C SER A 118 -2.76 2.97 -12.75
N ILE A 119 -2.55 2.55 -11.52
CA ILE A 119 -1.83 1.31 -11.20
C ILE A 119 -2.87 0.26 -10.80
N LYS A 120 -2.88 -0.86 -11.53
CA LYS A 120 -3.75 -1.99 -11.20
C LYS A 120 -3.05 -2.88 -10.18
N MET A 121 -3.79 -3.25 -9.15
CA MET A 121 -3.33 -4.17 -8.12
C MET A 121 -4.26 -5.38 -8.01
N ARG A 122 -3.69 -6.51 -7.63
CA ARG A 122 -4.42 -7.75 -7.32
C ARG A 122 -4.10 -8.21 -5.92
N ALA A 123 -5.05 -8.93 -5.33
CA ALA A 123 -4.87 -9.64 -4.09
C ALA A 123 -3.86 -10.80 -4.26
N VAL A 124 -3.23 -11.20 -3.17
CA VAL A 124 -2.51 -12.48 -3.08
C VAL A 124 -3.47 -13.51 -2.51
N ALA A 125 -3.74 -14.55 -3.28
CA ALA A 125 -4.67 -15.60 -2.88
C ALA A 125 -4.13 -16.98 -3.27
N ASP A 126 -4.35 -17.95 -2.37
CA ASP A 126 -3.98 -19.35 -2.56
C ASP A 126 -5.22 -20.24 -2.50
N VAL A 127 -5.11 -21.42 -3.10
CA VAL A 127 -6.13 -22.47 -2.99
C VAL A 127 -5.75 -23.39 -1.83
N GLU A 128 -6.63 -23.48 -0.82
CA GLU A 128 -6.46 -24.37 0.34
C GLU A 128 -7.52 -25.50 0.29
N GLU A 129 -7.14 -26.71 0.66
CA GLU A 129 -8.08 -27.83 0.83
C GLU A 129 -8.68 -27.83 2.23
N LEU A 130 -10.01 -27.78 2.33
CA LEU A 130 -10.75 -27.79 3.59
C LEU A 130 -11.13 -29.20 4.07
N GLY A 131 -10.64 -30.25 3.43
CA GLY A 131 -11.02 -31.65 3.66
C GLY A 131 -12.38 -32.02 3.06
N LYS A 132 -12.66 -33.34 3.00
CA LYS A 132 -13.91 -33.90 2.42
C LYS A 132 -14.22 -33.40 1.01
N ASN A 133 -13.22 -33.30 0.13
CA ASN A 133 -13.33 -32.80 -1.25
C ASN A 133 -13.92 -31.39 -1.36
N ARG A 134 -13.58 -30.49 -0.43
CA ARG A 134 -13.89 -29.08 -0.50
C ARG A 134 -12.62 -28.26 -0.57
N SER A 135 -12.63 -27.23 -1.38
CA SER A 135 -11.53 -26.26 -1.51
C SER A 135 -12.03 -24.86 -1.18
N ALA A 136 -11.11 -24.01 -0.80
CA ALA A 136 -11.36 -22.58 -0.65
C ALA A 136 -10.27 -21.76 -1.34
N ILE A 137 -10.62 -20.58 -1.81
CA ILE A 137 -9.68 -19.55 -2.17
C ILE A 137 -9.48 -18.70 -0.91
N VAL A 138 -8.24 -18.63 -0.45
CA VAL A 138 -7.88 -17.86 0.75
C VAL A 138 -7.06 -16.64 0.32
N VAL A 139 -7.63 -15.46 0.51
CA VAL A 139 -6.96 -14.19 0.24
C VAL A 139 -6.13 -13.83 1.46
N LYS A 140 -4.81 -13.65 1.26
CA LYS A 140 -3.82 -13.35 2.30
C LYS A 140 -3.36 -11.90 2.28
N GLU A 141 -3.42 -11.25 1.13
CA GLU A 141 -3.09 -9.84 0.98
C GLU A 141 -4.11 -9.16 0.08
N LEU A 142 -4.44 -7.92 0.40
CA LEU A 142 -5.34 -7.09 -0.38
C LEU A 142 -4.64 -5.84 -0.91
N PRO A 143 -5.08 -5.30 -2.04
CA PRO A 143 -4.63 -4.00 -2.49
C PRO A 143 -4.78 -2.92 -1.41
N TYR A 144 -3.84 -1.99 -1.37
CA TYR A 144 -3.87 -0.87 -0.43
C TYR A 144 -5.21 -0.13 -0.48
N GLN A 145 -5.75 0.21 0.69
CA GLN A 145 -7.06 0.86 0.89
C GLN A 145 -8.27 0.02 0.45
N ALA A 146 -8.10 -1.25 0.10
CA ALA A 146 -9.22 -2.13 -0.20
C ALA A 146 -9.95 -2.55 1.09
N SER A 147 -11.26 -2.42 1.11
CA SER A 147 -12.11 -2.86 2.23
C SER A 147 -12.56 -4.30 2.03
N ILE A 148 -12.27 -5.17 3.00
CA ILE A 148 -12.70 -6.58 3.01
C ILE A 148 -14.22 -6.66 2.92
N ASP A 149 -14.94 -5.86 3.70
CA ASP A 149 -16.40 -5.92 3.75
C ASP A 149 -17.04 -5.57 2.41
N ARG A 150 -16.53 -4.52 1.73
CA ARG A 150 -16.99 -4.16 0.39
C ARG A 150 -16.69 -5.24 -0.65
N ILE A 151 -15.56 -5.91 -0.53
CA ILE A 151 -15.18 -7.04 -1.42
C ILE A 151 -16.13 -8.19 -1.18
N MET A 152 -16.40 -8.57 0.07
CA MET A 152 -17.35 -9.63 0.41
C MET A 152 -18.76 -9.33 -0.10
N GLU A 153 -19.25 -8.11 0.12
CA GLU A 153 -20.56 -7.66 -0.38
C GLU A 153 -20.64 -7.74 -1.91
N LYS A 154 -19.57 -7.30 -2.60
CA LYS A 154 -19.49 -7.39 -4.05
C LYS A 154 -19.52 -8.83 -4.55
N ILE A 155 -18.75 -9.73 -3.93
CA ILE A 155 -18.74 -11.16 -4.27
C ILE A 155 -20.12 -11.76 -4.02
N ALA A 156 -20.75 -11.50 -2.86
CA ALA A 156 -22.06 -12.00 -2.53
C ALA A 156 -23.12 -11.56 -3.56
N THR A 157 -23.09 -10.28 -3.95
CA THR A 157 -23.98 -9.74 -4.99
C THR A 157 -23.79 -10.45 -6.34
N LEU A 158 -22.54 -10.65 -6.76
CA LEU A 158 -22.24 -11.33 -8.02
C LEU A 158 -22.69 -12.81 -8.00
N VAL A 159 -22.61 -13.47 -6.85
CA VAL A 159 -23.11 -14.85 -6.67
C VAL A 159 -24.63 -14.88 -6.74
N GLN A 160 -25.34 -13.96 -6.09
CA GLN A 160 -26.80 -13.84 -6.14
C GLN A 160 -27.30 -13.55 -7.57
N GLU A 161 -26.60 -12.67 -8.28
CA GLU A 161 -26.89 -12.35 -9.69
C GLU A 161 -26.49 -13.47 -10.67
N LYS A 162 -25.94 -14.58 -10.18
CA LYS A 162 -25.41 -15.70 -10.98
C LYS A 162 -24.30 -15.31 -11.98
N LYS A 163 -23.66 -14.16 -11.77
CA LYS A 163 -22.51 -13.71 -12.56
C LYS A 163 -21.20 -14.38 -12.11
N LEU A 164 -21.12 -14.76 -10.84
CA LEU A 164 -20.03 -15.55 -10.27
C LEU A 164 -20.61 -16.88 -9.78
N THR A 165 -20.12 -17.99 -10.31
CA THR A 165 -20.54 -19.33 -9.93
C THR A 165 -19.45 -20.07 -9.19
N GLY A 166 -19.79 -21.16 -8.49
CA GLY A 166 -18.82 -22.01 -7.80
C GLY A 166 -18.47 -21.59 -6.38
N VAL A 167 -18.94 -20.43 -5.88
CA VAL A 167 -18.79 -20.01 -4.50
C VAL A 167 -19.94 -20.58 -3.66
N SER A 168 -19.63 -21.11 -2.47
CA SER A 168 -20.61 -21.64 -1.52
C SER A 168 -20.75 -20.77 -0.27
N ASP A 169 -19.65 -20.21 0.25
CA ASP A 169 -19.66 -19.39 1.47
C ASP A 169 -18.51 -18.39 1.47
N LEU A 170 -18.65 -17.32 2.26
CA LEU A 170 -17.67 -16.27 2.44
C LEU A 170 -17.46 -16.02 3.94
N ARG A 171 -16.20 -16.04 4.40
CA ARG A 171 -15.85 -15.74 5.79
C ARG A 171 -14.66 -14.81 5.89
N ASN A 172 -14.75 -13.82 6.76
CA ASN A 172 -13.61 -13.01 7.16
C ASN A 172 -13.02 -13.60 8.45
N GLU A 173 -11.86 -14.22 8.31
CA GLU A 173 -11.07 -14.80 9.41
C GLU A 173 -9.85 -13.94 9.75
N SER A 174 -9.81 -12.68 9.28
CA SER A 174 -8.72 -11.75 9.55
C SER A 174 -8.63 -11.39 11.02
N SER A 175 -7.40 -11.22 11.50
CA SER A 175 -7.13 -10.78 12.87
C SER A 175 -5.82 -10.00 12.93
N ASP A 176 -5.63 -9.20 13.97
CA ASP A 176 -4.38 -8.45 14.18
C ASP A 176 -3.16 -9.38 14.28
N ARG A 177 -3.36 -10.61 14.77
CA ARG A 177 -2.30 -11.60 14.91
C ARG A 177 -1.93 -12.28 13.60
N ASN A 178 -2.93 -12.60 12.78
CA ASN A 178 -2.76 -13.44 11.59
C ASN A 178 -2.80 -12.63 10.28
N GLY A 179 -3.06 -11.32 10.35
CA GLY A 179 -3.25 -10.47 9.18
C GLY A 179 -4.55 -10.75 8.44
N VAL A 180 -4.56 -10.42 7.15
CA VAL A 180 -5.72 -10.62 6.27
C VAL A 180 -5.91 -12.12 6.00
N ARG A 181 -7.14 -12.59 6.21
CA ARG A 181 -7.57 -13.94 5.85
C ARG A 181 -9.04 -13.92 5.44
N LEU A 182 -9.30 -13.69 4.17
CA LEU A 182 -10.64 -13.80 3.59
C LEU A 182 -10.77 -15.16 2.93
N VAL A 183 -11.69 -15.98 3.44
CA VAL A 183 -11.93 -17.36 2.98
C VAL A 183 -13.16 -17.39 2.08
N ILE A 184 -12.98 -17.83 0.85
CA ILE A 184 -14.02 -18.01 -0.17
C ILE A 184 -14.18 -19.50 -0.38
N GLU A 185 -15.17 -20.13 0.27
CA GLU A 185 -15.42 -21.56 0.12
C GLU A 185 -16.04 -21.86 -1.25
N LEU A 186 -15.57 -22.93 -1.87
CA LEU A 186 -16.03 -23.36 -3.16
C LEU A 186 -17.04 -24.51 -3.06
N LYS A 187 -17.93 -24.61 -4.02
CA LYS A 187 -18.79 -25.78 -4.23
C LYS A 187 -17.93 -26.96 -4.64
N ARG A 188 -18.40 -28.19 -4.33
CA ARG A 188 -17.63 -29.43 -4.58
C ARG A 188 -17.29 -29.68 -6.05
N ASP A 189 -18.12 -29.18 -6.95
CA ASP A 189 -17.99 -29.30 -8.41
C ASP A 189 -17.25 -28.12 -9.05
N ALA A 190 -16.86 -27.14 -8.26
CA ALA A 190 -16.17 -25.96 -8.76
C ALA A 190 -14.67 -26.24 -8.98
N VAL A 191 -14.14 -25.74 -10.10
CA VAL A 191 -12.71 -25.75 -10.39
C VAL A 191 -12.09 -24.49 -9.78
N PRO A 192 -11.21 -24.59 -8.74
CA PRO A 192 -10.71 -23.43 -8.00
C PRO A 192 -10.06 -22.38 -8.89
N GLN A 193 -9.26 -22.81 -9.87
CA GLN A 193 -8.56 -21.89 -10.77
C GLN A 193 -9.51 -21.07 -11.65
N VAL A 194 -10.64 -21.65 -12.05
CA VAL A 194 -11.63 -20.94 -12.86
C VAL A 194 -12.32 -19.86 -12.02
N VAL A 195 -12.67 -20.19 -10.76
CA VAL A 195 -13.27 -19.22 -9.84
C VAL A 195 -12.27 -18.11 -9.49
N LEU A 196 -11.02 -18.46 -9.22
CA LEU A 196 -9.96 -17.47 -8.95
C LEU A 196 -9.77 -16.50 -10.11
N ASN A 197 -9.74 -17.00 -11.34
CA ASN A 197 -9.64 -16.16 -12.53
C ASN A 197 -10.86 -15.25 -12.75
N ALA A 198 -12.04 -15.70 -12.29
CA ALA A 198 -13.27 -14.88 -12.36
C ALA A 198 -13.33 -13.80 -11.28
N LEU A 199 -12.58 -13.97 -10.18
CA LEU A 199 -12.44 -12.98 -9.11
C LEU A 199 -11.46 -11.85 -9.45
N PHE A 200 -10.52 -12.08 -10.36
CA PHE A 200 -9.54 -11.09 -10.85
C PHE A 200 -10.05 -10.28 -12.03
#